data_68e920661629d3c75756cea29a1cbb98
#
_entry.id   68e920661629d3c75756cea29a1cbb98
#
_cell.length_a   1.000
_cell.length_b   1.000
_cell.length_c   1.000
_cell.angle_alpha   90.00
_cell.angle_beta   90.00
_cell.angle_gamma   90.00
#
_symmetry.space_group_name_H-M   'P 1'
#
loop_
_entity.id
_entity.type
_entity.pdbx_description
1 polymer ?
#
loop_
_entity_poly.entity_id
_entity_poly.type
_entity_poly.pdbx_seq_one_letter_code
_entity_poly.pdbx_strand_id
1 'polypeptide(L)'
;MQLFIIVLTEGEHVPQVMKELYNNNYHGSVLSTKSIHNAFMDSVEPEPYFGGFSKMVDTVNIINRPMIFVVVKEDSEIKILSKIVNKSLDGIKGKGFMYSMPISFMEGLDD
;
A
#
# COMPACT_ATOMS: atom_id res chain seq x y z
N MET A 1 11.09 -15.22 -8.71
CA MET A 1 9.80 -14.53 -8.57
C MET A 1 9.70 -13.89 -7.20
N GLN A 2 9.27 -12.64 -7.16
CA GLN A 2 9.19 -11.85 -5.94
C GLN A 2 7.84 -11.16 -5.84
N LEU A 3 7.38 -10.97 -4.62
CA LEU A 3 6.26 -10.10 -4.31
C LEU A 3 6.84 -8.79 -3.77
N PHE A 4 6.57 -7.71 -4.47
CA PHE A 4 7.02 -6.38 -4.05
C PHE A 4 5.83 -5.67 -3.41
N ILE A 5 6.04 -5.15 -2.21
CA ILE A 5 4.98 -4.55 -1.41
C ILE A 5 5.35 -3.12 -1.08
N ILE A 6 4.43 -2.19 -1.31
CA ILE A 6 4.59 -0.79 -0.97
C ILE A 6 3.49 -0.45 0.00
N VAL A 7 3.85 0.04 1.19
CA VAL A 7 2.88 0.50 2.19
C VAL A 7 3.06 1.99 2.33
N LEU A 8 2.00 2.74 2.06
CA LEU A 8 2.02 4.19 2.17
C LEU A 8 1.30 4.62 3.45
N THR A 9 1.76 5.70 4.06
CA THR A 9 1.14 6.22 5.28
C THR A 9 -0.09 7.06 4.97
N GLU A 10 -0.19 7.58 3.74
CA GLU A 10 -1.30 8.43 3.35
C GLU A 10 -1.78 8.07 1.95
N GLY A 11 -3.10 8.05 1.79
CA GLY A 11 -3.71 7.69 0.51
C GLY A 11 -3.45 8.70 -0.61
N GLU A 12 -3.07 9.91 -0.27
CA GLU A 12 -2.84 10.95 -1.28
C GLU A 12 -1.69 10.62 -2.22
N HIS A 13 -0.78 9.73 -1.80
CA HIS A 13 0.37 9.34 -2.61
C HIS A 13 0.08 8.17 -3.56
N VAL A 14 -1.05 7.49 -3.39
CA VAL A 14 -1.38 6.31 -4.18
C VAL A 14 -1.48 6.61 -5.68
N PRO A 15 -2.19 7.67 -6.10
CA PRO A 15 -2.32 7.92 -7.55
C PRO A 15 -0.99 8.12 -8.26
N GLN A 16 -0.04 8.76 -7.61
CA GLN A 16 1.28 9.01 -8.20
C GLN A 16 2.03 7.71 -8.42
N VAL A 17 2.05 6.85 -7.40
CA VAL A 17 2.74 5.57 -7.47
C VAL A 17 2.07 4.67 -8.50
N MET A 18 0.75 4.59 -8.48
CA MET A 18 0.00 3.76 -9.43
C MET A 18 0.23 4.20 -10.86
N LYS A 19 0.25 5.50 -11.11
CA LYS A 19 0.48 6.04 -12.43
C LYS A 19 1.85 5.64 -12.96
N GLU A 20 2.88 5.77 -12.14
CA GLU A 20 4.23 5.44 -12.56
C GLU A 20 4.40 3.93 -12.79
N LEU A 21 3.80 3.11 -11.93
CA LEU A 21 3.82 1.67 -12.12
C LEU A 21 3.12 1.28 -13.42
N TYR A 22 1.94 1.85 -13.65
CA TYR A 22 1.19 1.57 -14.87
C TYR A 22 1.95 1.98 -16.13
N ASN A 23 2.57 3.16 -16.09
CA ASN A 23 3.33 3.67 -17.24
C ASN A 23 4.55 2.81 -17.55
N ASN A 24 5.03 2.06 -16.58
CA ASN A 24 6.16 1.15 -16.74
C ASN A 24 5.74 -0.30 -16.93
N ASN A 25 4.45 -0.51 -17.23
CA ASN A 25 3.88 -1.83 -17.50
C ASN A 25 3.90 -2.79 -16.32
N TYR A 26 3.85 -2.26 -15.12
CA TYR A 26 3.69 -3.08 -13.92
C TYR A 26 2.23 -3.13 -13.53
N HIS A 27 1.77 -4.32 -13.23
CA HIS A 27 0.40 -4.57 -12.82
C HIS A 27 0.39 -5.14 -11.43
N GLY A 28 -0.60 -4.76 -10.65
CA GLY A 28 -0.69 -5.23 -9.29
C GLY A 28 -2.05 -4.91 -8.71
N SER A 29 -2.10 -4.94 -7.41
CA SER A 29 -3.34 -4.72 -6.67
C SER A 29 -3.10 -3.70 -5.58
N VAL A 30 -4.17 -3.02 -5.19
CA VAL A 30 -4.14 -2.06 -4.09
C VAL A 30 -5.15 -2.51 -3.06
N LEU A 31 -4.73 -2.51 -1.81
CA LEU A 31 -5.61 -2.75 -0.67
C LEU A 31 -5.53 -1.58 0.28
N SER A 32 -6.62 -1.34 0.98
CA SER A 32 -6.60 -0.45 2.14
C SER A 32 -6.34 -1.30 3.37
N THR A 33 -5.38 -0.88 4.19
CA THR A 33 -5.10 -1.52 5.46
C THR A 33 -5.24 -0.51 6.59
N LYS A 34 -5.31 -1.01 7.81
CA LYS A 34 -5.39 -0.19 9.00
C LYS A 34 -4.20 -0.52 9.89
N SER A 35 -3.59 0.49 10.48
CA SER A 35 -2.52 0.23 11.43
C SER A 35 -3.07 -0.46 12.67
N ILE A 36 -2.22 -1.19 13.37
CA ILE A 36 -2.63 -1.85 14.61
C ILE A 36 -3.12 -0.82 15.62
N HIS A 37 -2.46 0.32 15.69
CA HIS A 37 -2.85 1.41 16.57
C HIS A 37 -4.28 1.87 16.31
N ASN A 38 -4.60 2.17 15.04
CA ASN A 38 -5.93 2.64 14.66
C ASN A 38 -6.99 1.55 14.86
N ALA A 39 -6.65 0.30 14.53
CA ALA A 39 -7.56 -0.81 14.74
C ALA A 39 -7.85 -1.02 16.23
N PHE A 40 -6.84 -0.88 17.06
CA PHE A 40 -6.99 -1.01 18.51
C PHE A 40 -7.85 0.12 19.06
N MET A 41 -7.58 1.35 18.65
CA MET A 41 -8.34 2.51 19.11
C MET A 41 -9.81 2.40 18.74
N ASP A 42 -10.09 1.95 17.52
CA ASP A 42 -11.48 1.72 17.08
C ASP A 42 -12.21 0.68 17.93
N SER A 43 -11.47 -0.32 18.42
CA SER A 43 -12.08 -1.41 19.19
C SER A 43 -12.37 -1.03 20.64
N VAL A 44 -11.67 -0.02 21.19
CA VAL A 44 -11.81 0.35 22.59
C VAL A 44 -12.64 1.61 22.81
N GLU A 45 -13.18 2.21 21.76
CA GLU A 45 -14.00 3.40 21.88
C GLU A 45 -15.47 3.11 21.65
N PRO A 46 -16.20 2.70 22.70
CA PRO A 46 -17.64 2.64 22.59
C PRO A 46 -18.21 4.02 22.90
N GLU A 47 -18.47 4.79 21.88
CA GLU A 47 -19.13 6.07 22.00
C GLU A 47 -20.57 5.88 21.52
N PRO A 48 -21.52 5.58 22.42
CA PRO A 48 -22.87 5.22 21.97
C PRO A 48 -23.59 6.36 21.27
N TYR A 49 -23.27 7.60 21.57
CA TYR A 49 -23.93 8.73 20.93
C TYR A 49 -23.20 9.23 19.72
N PHE A 50 -21.88 9.18 19.74
CA PHE A 50 -21.06 9.74 18.69
C PHE A 50 -20.35 8.65 17.92
N GLY A 51 -20.61 7.39 18.24
CA GLY A 51 -19.94 6.28 17.60
C GLY A 51 -20.10 6.27 16.08
N GLY A 52 -21.32 6.57 15.60
CA GLY A 52 -21.58 6.65 14.18
C GLY A 52 -20.87 7.85 13.53
N PHE A 53 -20.89 8.98 14.21
CA PHE A 53 -20.21 10.18 13.72
C PHE A 53 -18.71 10.00 13.75
N SER A 54 -18.19 9.46 14.84
CA SER A 54 -16.78 9.20 14.98
C SER A 54 -16.30 8.23 13.89
N LYS A 55 -17.06 7.18 13.64
CA LYS A 55 -16.74 6.24 12.58
C LYS A 55 -16.80 6.89 11.20
N MET A 56 -17.73 7.80 11.01
CA MET A 56 -17.85 8.52 9.75
C MET A 56 -16.66 9.45 9.53
N VAL A 57 -16.26 10.16 10.57
CA VAL A 57 -15.09 11.02 10.53
C VAL A 57 -13.84 10.17 10.31
N ASP A 58 -13.74 9.05 11.02
CA ASP A 58 -12.64 8.13 10.84
C ASP A 58 -12.62 7.55 9.44
N THR A 59 -13.77 7.26 8.85
CA THR A 59 -13.83 6.74 7.50
C THR A 59 -13.35 7.77 6.49
N VAL A 60 -13.62 9.05 6.73
CA VAL A 60 -13.17 10.13 5.86
C VAL A 60 -11.70 10.44 6.08
N ASN A 61 -11.27 10.45 7.34
CA ASN A 61 -9.90 10.74 7.72
C ASN A 61 -9.05 9.51 7.87
N ILE A 62 -9.64 8.36 7.80
CA ILE A 62 -8.90 7.12 7.94
C ILE A 62 -7.85 7.12 6.88
N ILE A 63 -6.77 7.36 7.38
CA ILE A 63 -5.54 7.03 6.81
C ILE A 63 -5.49 5.54 6.77
N ASN A 64 -6.26 5.01 5.88
CA ASN A 64 -6.01 3.68 5.46
C ASN A 64 -4.59 3.69 4.98
N ARG A 65 -3.81 2.81 5.47
CA ARG A 65 -2.48 2.59 4.94
C ARG A 65 -2.65 1.82 3.64
N PRO A 66 -2.64 2.50 2.51
CA PRO A 66 -2.77 1.78 1.24
C PRO A 66 -1.57 0.88 1.03
N MET A 67 -1.83 -0.32 0.57
CA MET A 67 -0.80 -1.30 0.31
C MET A 67 -0.90 -1.71 -1.14
N ILE A 68 0.20 -1.58 -1.86
CA ILE A 68 0.28 -1.91 -3.28
C ILE A 68 1.13 -3.16 -3.43
N PHE A 69 0.61 -4.14 -4.14
CA PHE A 69 1.32 -5.40 -4.42
C PHE A 69 1.68 -5.47 -5.88
N VAL A 70 2.89 -5.89 -6.17
CA VAL A 70 3.32 -6.16 -7.54
C VAL A 70 4.09 -7.48 -7.53
N VAL A 71 3.68 -8.40 -8.40
CA VAL A 71 4.41 -9.66 -8.57
C VAL A 71 5.37 -9.48 -9.74
N VAL A 72 6.64 -9.81 -9.53
CA VAL A 72 7.63 -9.73 -10.59
C VAL A 72 8.32 -11.08 -10.75
N LYS A 73 8.68 -11.41 -11.97
CA LYS A 73 9.30 -12.69 -12.29
C LYS A 73 10.78 -12.71 -11.98
N GLU A 74 11.46 -11.59 -12.21
CA GLU A 74 12.90 -11.51 -12.06
C GLU A 74 13.28 -10.69 -10.82
N ASP A 75 14.23 -11.19 -10.06
CA ASP A 75 14.71 -10.49 -8.87
C ASP A 75 15.30 -9.11 -9.18
N SER A 76 15.85 -8.95 -10.39
CA SER A 76 16.42 -7.67 -10.82
C SER A 76 15.38 -6.57 -10.93
N GLU A 77 14.12 -6.91 -11.07
CA GLU A 77 13.05 -5.91 -11.21
C GLU A 77 12.77 -5.18 -9.89
N ILE A 78 13.19 -5.75 -8.76
CA ILE A 78 13.00 -5.11 -7.46
C ILE A 78 13.69 -3.75 -7.41
N LYS A 79 14.92 -3.66 -7.93
CA LYS A 79 15.63 -2.39 -7.97
C LYS A 79 14.96 -1.38 -8.89
N ILE A 80 14.40 -1.86 -9.99
CA ILE A 80 13.66 -1.01 -10.94
C ILE A 80 12.42 -0.45 -10.26
N LEU A 81 11.67 -1.31 -9.58
CA LEU A 81 10.46 -0.89 -8.86
C LEU A 81 10.80 0.11 -7.75
N SER A 82 11.86 -0.15 -7.02
CA SER A 82 12.31 0.77 -5.97
C SER A 82 12.60 2.16 -6.53
N LYS A 83 13.27 2.23 -7.68
CA LYS A 83 13.58 3.50 -8.33
C LYS A 83 12.31 4.22 -8.78
N ILE A 84 11.36 3.47 -9.36
CA ILE A 84 10.09 4.04 -9.81
C ILE A 84 9.33 4.65 -8.62
N VAL A 85 9.24 3.92 -7.52
CA VAL A 85 8.52 4.38 -6.33
C VAL A 85 9.19 5.61 -5.74
N ASN A 86 10.50 5.57 -5.57
CA ASN A 86 11.24 6.70 -5.02
C ASN A 86 11.13 7.94 -5.90
N LYS A 87 11.13 7.75 -7.21
CA LYS A 87 10.98 8.87 -8.14
C LYS A 87 9.57 9.46 -8.04
N SER A 88 8.56 8.61 -7.96
CA SER A 88 7.17 9.09 -7.91
C SER A 88 6.84 9.82 -6.62
N LEU A 89 7.53 9.49 -5.53
CA LEU A 89 7.29 10.08 -4.21
C LEU A 89 8.33 11.13 -3.81
N ASP A 90 9.33 11.34 -4.64
CA ASP A 90 10.49 12.17 -4.27
C ASP A 90 11.14 11.63 -3.00
N GLY A 91 11.31 10.31 -2.95
CA GLY A 91 11.81 9.57 -1.81
C GLY A 91 10.70 9.01 -0.94
N ILE A 92 10.82 7.72 -0.60
CA ILE A 92 9.79 7.04 0.18
C ILE A 92 9.89 7.32 1.68
N LYS A 93 11.06 7.72 2.14
CA LYS A 93 11.29 7.95 3.56
C LYS A 93 10.31 9.00 4.10
N GLY A 94 9.60 8.65 5.16
CA GLY A 94 8.59 9.53 5.75
C GLY A 94 7.22 9.44 5.10
N LYS A 95 7.11 8.74 3.97
CA LYS A 95 5.84 8.57 3.25
C LYS A 95 5.34 7.14 3.27
N GLY A 96 6.19 6.22 3.70
CA GLY A 96 5.85 4.81 3.77
C GLY A 96 7.09 3.97 3.79
N PHE A 97 6.92 2.70 3.43
CA PHE A 97 8.03 1.77 3.30
C PHE A 97 7.70 0.75 2.22
N MET A 98 8.71 0.07 1.75
CA MET A 98 8.56 -0.96 0.75
C MET A 98 9.49 -2.11 1.05
N TYR A 99 9.08 -3.31 0.67
CA TYR A 99 9.88 -4.50 0.88
C TYR A 99 9.48 -5.55 -0.15
N SER A 100 10.26 -6.60 -0.23
CA SER A 100 9.97 -7.71 -1.13
C SER A 100 10.17 -9.02 -0.40
N MET A 101 9.52 -10.06 -0.91
CA MET A 101 9.71 -11.40 -0.41
C MET A 101 9.64 -12.38 -1.56
N PRO A 102 10.40 -13.50 -1.47
CA PRO A 102 10.34 -14.51 -2.50
C PRO A 102 8.97 -15.20 -2.51
N ILE A 103 8.52 -15.55 -3.70
CA ILE A 103 7.33 -16.37 -3.87
C ILE A 103 7.79 -17.77 -4.19
N SER A 104 7.47 -18.71 -3.32
CA SER A 104 7.90 -20.10 -3.48
C SER A 104 7.01 -20.89 -4.44
N PHE A 105 5.78 -20.42 -4.65
CA PHE A 105 4.84 -21.09 -5.55
C PHE A 105 3.89 -20.08 -6.13
N MET A 106 3.64 -20.18 -7.42
CA MET A 106 2.67 -19.33 -8.12
C MET A 106 2.05 -20.12 -9.26
N GLU A 107 0.74 -20.06 -9.35
CA GLU A 107 0.00 -20.69 -10.43
C GLU A 107 -1.08 -19.73 -10.90
N GLY A 108 -1.24 -19.62 -12.20
CA GLY A 108 -2.29 -18.78 -12.75
C GLY A 108 -1.90 -17.34 -13.01
N LEU A 109 -0.62 -17.01 -12.88
CA LEU A 109 -0.17 -15.67 -13.22
C LEU A 109 -0.12 -15.53 -14.74
N ASP A 110 -0.97 -14.67 -15.25
CA ASP A 110 -1.05 -14.38 -16.67
C ASP A 110 -0.28 -13.10 -16.97
N ASP A 111 0.54 -13.15 -17.98
CA ASP A 111 1.36 -11.99 -18.34
C ASP A 111 0.65 -11.02 -19.24
#